data_2994d82828763ff0d01fdc3f9fef28ee
#
_entry.id   2994d82828763ff0d01fdc3f9fef28ee
#
_cell.length_a   1.000
_cell.length_b   1.000
_cell.length_c   1.000
_cell.angle_alpha   90.00
_cell.angle_beta   90.00
_cell.angle_gamma   90.00
#
_symmetry.space_group_name_H-M   'P 1'
#
loop_
_entity.id
_entity.type
_entity.pdbx_description
1 polymer ?
#
loop_
_entity_poly.entity_id
_entity_poly.type
_entity_poly.pdbx_seq_one_letter_code
_entity_poly.pdbx_strand_id
1 'polypeptide(L)'
;MNKNYINTRELLDRYQANCDRIGQIADLCEKEKRERTETETSEYNSLLRENQVLEMRMRAVATQAALADRSRVDADKVIRENVAAGRQTEIRLVRDMVMVSDAVAGGIIPIQIQDVLKPLEEGLILHKVGLSMPTGLAGEYVWPVYEAVEAQIAGEGVALSDTSIEMSKLTASPERVGIAIPVSRETINQTSGLIETIVRELMPAAVAKLINKILFSTTKVNGATNLVGPFVAALTTKVDLSSVPTFKELNAMKAKVLESGIDGEYLCWIMTKSMAAILEGEPVNAKGVFRPIIENDRMCGLPVFTTSCMRNGATEYIGIGDWRYQPMGLFGQMSFIVDPYSQARKNAVDFVLNADYGTKTLRKEAFLIGQVAAESGGSE
;
A
#
# COMPACT_ATOMS: atom_id res chain seq x y z
N MET A 1 37.89 2.72 -37.86
CA MET A 1 37.50 1.65 -38.81
C MET A 1 36.81 0.56 -37.99
N ASN A 2 35.50 0.51 -38.08
CA ASN A 2 34.64 -0.35 -37.21
C ASN A 2 34.62 -1.79 -37.72
N LYS A 3 35.19 -2.72 -36.94
CA LYS A 3 35.22 -4.16 -37.19
C LYS A 3 33.98 -4.93 -36.70
N ASN A 4 32.90 -4.32 -36.36
CA ASN A 4 31.73 -4.98 -35.78
C ASN A 4 30.46 -4.98 -36.65
N TYR A 5 30.55 -4.73 -37.94
CA TYR A 5 29.50 -5.14 -38.85
C TYR A 5 29.66 -6.64 -39.09
N ILE A 6 28.99 -7.45 -38.29
CA ILE A 6 28.81 -8.87 -38.57
C ILE A 6 28.04 -8.92 -39.88
N ASN A 7 28.73 -9.33 -40.92
CA ASN A 7 28.18 -9.37 -42.27
C ASN A 7 27.07 -10.43 -42.29
N THR A 8 25.81 -10.01 -42.34
CA THR A 8 24.64 -10.90 -42.36
C THR A 8 24.78 -12.00 -43.41
N ARG A 9 25.47 -11.69 -44.49
CA ARG A 9 25.75 -12.62 -45.57
C ARG A 9 26.70 -13.72 -45.14
N GLU A 10 27.71 -13.42 -44.35
CA GLU A 10 28.67 -14.38 -43.81
C GLU A 10 28.03 -15.34 -42.78
N LEU A 11 27.06 -14.86 -41.99
CA LEU A 11 26.27 -15.69 -41.11
C LEU A 11 25.36 -16.64 -41.85
N LEU A 12 24.76 -16.16 -42.95
CA LEU A 12 23.86 -16.94 -43.81
C LEU A 12 24.64 -18.02 -44.54
N ASP A 13 25.78 -17.66 -45.12
CA ASP A 13 26.66 -18.58 -45.85
C ASP A 13 27.16 -19.72 -44.93
N ARG A 14 27.49 -19.37 -43.69
CA ARG A 14 27.92 -20.35 -42.67
C ARG A 14 26.77 -21.27 -42.22
N TYR A 15 25.58 -20.71 -42.06
CA TYR A 15 24.38 -21.49 -41.75
C TYR A 15 24.05 -22.49 -42.87
N GLN A 16 24.13 -22.06 -44.13
CA GLN A 16 23.90 -22.92 -45.30
C GLN A 16 24.93 -24.03 -45.39
N ALA A 17 26.22 -23.72 -45.21
CA ALA A 17 27.28 -24.72 -45.24
C ALA A 17 27.10 -25.79 -44.15
N ASN A 18 26.67 -25.39 -42.96
CA ASN A 18 26.36 -26.33 -41.89
C ASN A 18 25.11 -27.21 -42.21
N CYS A 19 24.09 -26.64 -42.84
CA CYS A 19 22.92 -27.39 -43.30
C CYS A 19 23.25 -28.40 -44.39
N ASP A 20 24.10 -28.01 -45.38
CA ASP A 20 24.57 -28.90 -46.41
C ASP A 20 25.38 -30.06 -45.85
N ARG A 21 26.24 -29.81 -44.86
CA ARG A 21 27.01 -30.85 -44.20
C ARG A 21 26.15 -31.83 -43.38
N ILE A 22 25.15 -31.30 -42.70
CA ILE A 22 24.15 -32.12 -41.99
C ILE A 22 23.38 -33.02 -42.96
N GLY A 23 22.99 -32.46 -44.11
CA GLY A 23 22.33 -33.22 -45.20
C GLY A 23 23.23 -34.33 -45.73
N GLN A 24 24.51 -34.03 -46.01
CA GLN A 24 25.48 -35.06 -46.47
C GLN A 24 25.62 -36.24 -45.49
N ILE A 25 25.68 -35.96 -44.18
CA ILE A 25 25.76 -37.01 -43.16
C ILE A 25 24.50 -37.86 -43.17
N ALA A 26 23.32 -37.24 -43.33
CA ALA A 26 22.03 -37.94 -43.38
C ALA A 26 21.92 -38.81 -44.63
N ASP A 27 22.26 -38.25 -45.81
CA ASP A 27 22.25 -38.96 -47.11
C ASP A 27 23.19 -40.15 -47.16
N LEU A 28 24.40 -40.04 -46.55
CA LEU A 28 25.32 -41.14 -46.45
C LEU A 28 24.77 -42.29 -45.59
N CYS A 29 24.19 -41.97 -44.45
CA CYS A 29 23.59 -42.98 -43.58
C CYS A 29 22.40 -43.68 -44.26
N GLU A 30 21.60 -42.98 -45.09
CA GLU A 30 20.46 -43.51 -45.81
C GLU A 30 20.92 -44.39 -46.97
N LYS A 31 21.93 -44.00 -47.75
CA LYS A 31 22.52 -44.81 -48.83
C LYS A 31 23.14 -46.09 -48.36
N GLU A 32 23.87 -46.04 -47.22
CA GLU A 32 24.56 -47.21 -46.67
C GLU A 32 23.66 -48.03 -45.72
N LYS A 33 22.40 -47.60 -45.49
CA LYS A 33 21.42 -48.24 -44.59
C LYS A 33 22.01 -48.58 -43.19
N ARG A 34 22.83 -47.70 -42.68
CA ARG A 34 23.51 -47.85 -41.38
C ARG A 34 23.16 -46.71 -40.43
N GLU A 35 23.29 -46.95 -39.14
CA GLU A 35 23.22 -45.89 -38.15
C GLU A 35 24.48 -45.00 -38.17
N ARG A 36 24.39 -43.80 -37.65
CA ARG A 36 25.50 -42.82 -37.57
C ARG A 36 26.59 -43.40 -36.65
N THR A 37 27.83 -43.23 -37.03
CA THR A 37 28.96 -43.51 -36.15
C THR A 37 29.05 -42.50 -35.00
N GLU A 38 29.78 -42.80 -33.94
CA GLU A 38 29.96 -41.89 -32.81
C GLU A 38 30.56 -40.54 -33.25
N THR A 39 31.50 -40.54 -34.19
CA THR A 39 32.14 -39.38 -34.77
C THR A 39 31.13 -38.53 -35.59
N GLU A 40 30.32 -39.14 -36.44
CA GLU A 40 29.28 -38.50 -37.22
C GLU A 40 28.15 -37.94 -36.32
N THR A 41 27.82 -38.63 -35.23
CA THR A 41 26.84 -38.15 -34.26
C THR A 41 27.35 -36.92 -33.50
N SER A 42 28.65 -36.94 -33.13
CA SER A 42 29.29 -35.77 -32.49
C SER A 42 29.36 -34.55 -33.41
N GLU A 43 29.77 -34.77 -34.68
CA GLU A 43 29.79 -33.70 -35.70
C GLU A 43 28.37 -33.15 -35.96
N TYR A 44 27.39 -34.01 -36.15
CA TYR A 44 26.00 -33.63 -36.34
C TYR A 44 25.46 -32.74 -35.20
N ASN A 45 25.70 -33.17 -33.96
CA ASN A 45 25.24 -32.41 -32.77
C ASN A 45 25.99 -31.09 -32.60
N SER A 46 27.26 -31.01 -32.99
CA SER A 46 28.02 -29.76 -32.95
C SER A 46 27.50 -28.74 -33.98
N LEU A 47 27.22 -29.20 -35.21
CA LEU A 47 26.64 -28.38 -36.27
C LEU A 47 25.23 -27.86 -35.95
N LEU A 48 24.39 -28.70 -35.32
CA LEU A 48 23.08 -28.29 -34.84
C LEU A 48 23.17 -27.16 -33.79
N ARG A 49 24.08 -27.29 -32.81
CA ARG A 49 24.29 -26.23 -31.80
C ARG A 49 24.81 -24.96 -32.43
N GLU A 50 25.75 -25.05 -33.36
CA GLU A 50 26.25 -23.89 -34.08
C GLU A 50 25.14 -23.19 -34.90
N ASN A 51 24.27 -23.96 -35.57
CA ASN A 51 23.12 -23.44 -36.29
C ASN A 51 22.13 -22.71 -35.39
N GLN A 52 21.85 -23.23 -34.20
CA GLN A 52 20.99 -22.55 -33.21
C GLN A 52 21.59 -21.18 -32.78
N VAL A 53 22.89 -21.11 -32.59
CA VAL A 53 23.57 -19.85 -32.24
C VAL A 53 23.55 -18.87 -33.41
N LEU A 54 23.77 -19.34 -34.64
CA LEU A 54 23.71 -18.52 -35.87
C LEU A 54 22.30 -17.98 -36.11
N GLU A 55 21.26 -18.78 -35.90
CA GLU A 55 19.87 -18.37 -35.99
C GLU A 55 19.50 -17.29 -34.98
N MET A 56 19.92 -17.43 -33.71
CA MET A 56 19.71 -16.38 -32.71
C MET A 56 20.40 -15.08 -33.08
N ARG A 57 21.64 -15.13 -33.62
CA ARG A 57 22.37 -13.95 -34.08
C ARG A 57 21.70 -13.28 -35.30
N MET A 58 21.21 -14.06 -36.26
CA MET A 58 20.47 -13.53 -37.40
C MET A 58 19.16 -12.85 -36.99
N ARG A 59 18.41 -13.44 -36.05
CA ARG A 59 17.20 -12.84 -35.50
C ARG A 59 17.50 -11.52 -34.77
N ALA A 60 18.60 -11.47 -33.99
CA ALA A 60 19.01 -10.24 -33.30
C ALA A 60 19.36 -9.11 -34.27
N VAL A 61 20.10 -9.44 -35.37
CA VAL A 61 20.43 -8.47 -36.42
C VAL A 61 19.18 -8.00 -37.18
N ALA A 62 18.24 -8.92 -37.50
CA ALA A 62 16.97 -8.59 -38.14
C ALA A 62 16.10 -7.69 -37.30
N THR A 63 16.03 -7.94 -35.95
CA THR A 63 15.30 -7.09 -35.01
C THR A 63 15.94 -5.70 -34.90
N GLN A 64 17.25 -5.60 -34.86
CA GLN A 64 17.95 -4.31 -34.86
C GLN A 64 17.70 -3.52 -36.17
N ALA A 65 17.73 -4.18 -37.32
CA ALA A 65 17.42 -3.56 -38.59
C ALA A 65 15.97 -3.05 -38.68
N ALA A 66 15.02 -3.85 -38.18
CA ALA A 66 13.60 -3.47 -38.12
C ALA A 66 13.34 -2.30 -37.16
N LEU A 67 14.02 -2.25 -36.00
CA LEU A 67 13.98 -1.11 -35.08
C LEU A 67 14.60 0.16 -35.68
N ALA A 68 15.70 0.04 -36.40
CA ALA A 68 16.35 1.16 -37.09
C ALA A 68 15.48 1.71 -38.21
N ASP A 69 14.79 0.86 -38.98
CA ASP A 69 13.83 1.28 -40.01
C ASP A 69 12.57 1.94 -39.41
N ARG A 70 12.05 1.43 -38.32
CA ARG A 70 10.94 2.06 -37.59
C ARG A 70 11.31 3.45 -37.09
N SER A 71 12.48 3.59 -36.46
CA SER A 71 12.95 4.89 -35.98
C SER A 71 13.18 5.92 -37.11
N ARG A 72 13.59 5.49 -38.28
CA ARG A 72 13.72 6.35 -39.46
C ARG A 72 12.37 6.81 -40.01
N VAL A 73 11.41 5.89 -40.11
CA VAL A 73 10.06 6.21 -40.61
C VAL A 73 9.35 7.17 -39.64
N ASP A 74 9.48 6.96 -38.35
CA ASP A 74 8.88 7.83 -37.33
C ASP A 74 9.56 9.20 -37.27
N ALA A 75 10.90 9.27 -37.43
CA ALA A 75 11.62 10.53 -37.47
C ALA A 75 11.26 11.35 -38.72
N ASP A 76 11.19 10.73 -39.91
CA ASP A 76 10.80 11.41 -41.16
C ASP A 76 9.35 11.91 -41.10
N LYS A 77 8.45 11.16 -40.47
CA LYS A 77 7.06 11.57 -40.27
C LYS A 77 6.97 12.78 -39.34
N VAL A 78 7.64 12.73 -38.19
CA VAL A 78 7.70 13.84 -37.23
C VAL A 78 8.34 15.09 -37.83
N ILE A 79 9.41 14.95 -38.65
CA ILE A 79 10.03 16.06 -39.35
C ILE A 79 9.04 16.71 -40.31
N ARG A 80 8.34 15.91 -41.13
CA ARG A 80 7.37 16.43 -42.09
C ARG A 80 6.19 17.13 -41.41
N GLU A 81 5.66 16.57 -40.34
CA GLU A 81 4.56 17.16 -39.57
C GLU A 81 4.99 18.46 -38.88
N ASN A 82 6.20 18.53 -38.31
CA ASN A 82 6.71 19.75 -37.67
C ASN A 82 7.08 20.85 -38.65
N VAL A 83 7.64 20.50 -39.82
CA VAL A 83 7.91 21.47 -40.92
C VAL A 83 6.60 22.03 -41.44
N ALA A 84 5.55 21.20 -41.63
CA ALA A 84 4.23 21.64 -42.05
C ALA A 84 3.55 22.53 -40.99
N ALA A 85 3.84 22.35 -39.70
CA ALA A 85 3.32 23.14 -38.60
C ALA A 85 4.21 24.36 -38.22
N GLY A 86 5.31 24.59 -38.89
CA GLY A 86 6.26 25.69 -38.61
C GLY A 86 7.00 25.57 -37.27
N ARG A 87 7.17 24.33 -36.72
CA ARG A 87 7.83 24.08 -35.45
C ARG A 87 9.27 23.64 -35.65
N GLN A 88 10.15 24.03 -34.70
CA GLN A 88 11.53 23.54 -34.68
C GLN A 88 11.58 22.10 -34.15
N THR A 89 12.36 21.24 -34.83
CA THR A 89 12.57 19.84 -34.45
C THR A 89 14.03 19.64 -34.07
N GLU A 90 14.31 19.33 -32.81
CA GLU A 90 15.63 18.89 -32.35
C GLU A 90 15.72 17.36 -32.40
N ILE A 91 16.62 16.86 -33.25
CA ILE A 91 16.96 15.43 -33.31
C ILE A 91 18.37 15.27 -32.75
N ARG A 92 18.50 14.64 -31.60
CA ARG A 92 19.83 14.29 -31.05
C ARG A 92 20.27 12.94 -31.60
N LEU A 93 21.28 12.95 -32.44
CA LEU A 93 21.98 11.74 -32.89
C LEU A 93 23.12 11.43 -31.89
N VAL A 94 23.01 10.32 -31.19
CA VAL A 94 24.12 9.84 -30.33
C VAL A 94 25.21 9.25 -31.22
N ARG A 95 26.38 9.85 -31.17
CA ARG A 95 27.51 9.55 -32.10
C ARG A 95 28.65 8.75 -31.46
N ASP A 96 28.68 8.56 -30.18
CA ASP A 96 29.78 7.91 -29.47
C ASP A 96 29.43 6.50 -28.96
N MET A 97 30.44 5.64 -28.98
CA MET A 97 30.33 4.28 -28.46
C MET A 97 30.22 4.33 -26.92
N VAL A 98 29.02 4.15 -26.42
CA VAL A 98 28.74 4.14 -24.97
C VAL A 98 29.06 2.76 -24.41
N MET A 99 29.90 2.69 -23.37
CA MET A 99 30.19 1.46 -22.65
C MET A 99 28.92 1.00 -21.93
N VAL A 100 28.80 -0.29 -21.60
CA VAL A 100 27.61 -0.84 -20.89
C VAL A 100 27.35 -0.11 -19.58
N SER A 101 28.41 0.23 -18.83
CA SER A 101 28.33 1.03 -17.61
C SER A 101 27.74 2.43 -17.85
N ASP A 102 28.17 3.09 -18.92
CA ASP A 102 27.71 4.44 -19.26
C ASP A 102 26.29 4.42 -19.84
N ALA A 103 25.95 3.35 -20.58
CA ALA A 103 24.60 3.13 -21.09
C ALA A 103 23.58 2.87 -19.97
N VAL A 104 23.96 2.19 -18.89
CA VAL A 104 23.11 2.02 -17.70
C VAL A 104 22.95 3.34 -16.97
N ALA A 105 24.05 4.09 -16.76
CA ALA A 105 24.02 5.40 -16.15
C ALA A 105 23.26 6.45 -16.97
N GLY A 106 23.34 6.35 -18.31
CA GLY A 106 22.64 7.23 -19.26
C GLY A 106 21.21 6.81 -19.59
N GLY A 107 20.70 5.68 -19.03
CA GLY A 107 19.36 5.19 -19.33
C GLY A 107 19.13 4.69 -20.77
N ILE A 108 20.21 4.43 -21.52
CA ILE A 108 20.15 3.97 -22.92
C ILE A 108 19.89 2.47 -23.02
N ILE A 109 20.38 1.69 -22.04
CA ILE A 109 20.00 0.29 -21.92
C ILE A 109 18.62 0.26 -21.28
N PRO A 110 17.60 -0.35 -21.92
CA PRO A 110 16.30 -0.50 -21.28
C PRO A 110 16.48 -1.32 -20.01
N ILE A 111 16.45 -0.64 -18.88
CA ILE A 111 16.32 -1.27 -17.58
C ILE A 111 14.96 -1.97 -17.67
N GLN A 112 14.94 -3.30 -17.61
CA GLN A 112 13.69 -4.02 -17.38
C GLN A 112 13.23 -3.64 -15.97
N ILE A 113 12.38 -2.62 -15.90
CA ILE A 113 11.69 -2.27 -14.68
C ILE A 113 10.74 -3.43 -14.45
N GLN A 114 11.13 -4.34 -13.57
CA GLN A 114 10.23 -5.32 -13.00
C GLN A 114 9.15 -4.55 -12.20
N ASP A 115 8.06 -5.24 -11.85
CA ASP A 115 6.97 -4.63 -11.10
C ASP A 115 7.51 -3.73 -9.99
N VAL A 116 7.01 -2.49 -9.96
CA VAL A 116 7.41 -1.53 -8.92
C VAL A 116 7.03 -2.12 -7.57
N LEU A 117 8.03 -2.41 -6.74
CA LEU A 117 7.81 -2.87 -5.39
C LEU A 117 7.06 -1.77 -4.63
N LYS A 118 5.78 -2.01 -4.38
CA LYS A 118 4.98 -1.13 -3.53
C LYS A 118 5.56 -1.17 -2.11
N PRO A 119 5.62 -0.03 -1.41
CA PRO A 119 6.03 -0.03 -0.02
C PRO A 119 5.14 -0.97 0.78
N LEU A 120 5.74 -1.70 1.75
CA LEU A 120 4.99 -2.52 2.68
C LEU A 120 4.06 -1.63 3.49
N GLU A 121 2.78 -1.70 3.20
CA GLU A 121 1.75 -0.96 3.91
C GLU A 121 1.05 -1.88 4.91
N GLU A 122 0.89 -1.36 6.12
CA GLU A 122 0.05 -2.02 7.11
C GLU A 122 -1.40 -2.04 6.61
N GLY A 123 -2.04 -3.21 6.64
CA GLY A 123 -3.42 -3.35 6.19
C GLY A 123 -4.36 -2.41 6.96
N LEU A 124 -5.21 -1.71 6.24
CA LEU A 124 -6.22 -0.83 6.85
C LEU A 124 -7.27 -1.67 7.58
N ILE A 125 -7.44 -1.39 8.86
CA ILE A 125 -8.40 -2.12 9.71
C ILE A 125 -9.76 -1.42 9.83
N LEU A 126 -9.91 -0.23 9.24
CA LEU A 126 -11.11 0.61 9.33
C LEU A 126 -12.42 -0.13 9.02
N HIS A 127 -12.44 -0.89 7.92
CA HIS A 127 -13.64 -1.65 7.54
C HIS A 127 -13.87 -2.90 8.38
N LYS A 128 -12.79 -3.45 8.96
CA LYS A 128 -12.87 -4.70 9.76
C LYS A 128 -13.46 -4.47 11.14
N VAL A 129 -13.26 -3.27 11.70
CA VAL A 129 -13.76 -2.91 13.04
C VAL A 129 -15.23 -2.46 13.06
N GLY A 130 -15.89 -2.39 11.89
CA GLY A 130 -17.30 -2.00 11.80
C GLY A 130 -17.54 -0.49 11.89
N LEU A 131 -16.54 0.33 11.56
CA LEU A 131 -16.66 1.79 11.54
C LEU A 131 -17.70 2.25 10.50
N SER A 132 -18.61 3.13 10.90
CA SER A 132 -19.55 3.78 9.98
C SER A 132 -18.86 4.96 9.26
N MET A 133 -18.86 4.92 7.93
CA MET A 133 -18.24 5.96 7.08
C MET A 133 -19.24 6.52 6.07
N PRO A 134 -20.21 7.37 6.49
CA PRO A 134 -21.10 8.05 5.55
C PRO A 134 -20.31 9.00 4.65
N THR A 135 -20.71 9.08 3.38
CA THR A 135 -20.08 9.90 2.35
C THR A 135 -21.05 10.93 1.80
N GLY A 136 -20.53 12.01 1.21
CA GLY A 136 -21.37 13.05 0.58
C GLY A 136 -22.08 13.94 1.58
N LEU A 137 -21.56 14.08 2.80
CA LEU A 137 -22.11 14.95 3.81
C LEU A 137 -21.92 16.43 3.41
N ALA A 138 -22.86 17.28 3.82
CA ALA A 138 -22.79 18.72 3.62
C ALA A 138 -23.07 19.45 4.94
N GLY A 139 -22.30 20.50 5.21
CA GLY A 139 -22.42 21.27 6.44
C GLY A 139 -21.79 20.55 7.64
N GLU A 140 -22.46 20.57 8.76
CA GLU A 140 -22.06 19.87 9.99
C GLU A 140 -22.86 18.59 10.16
N TYR A 141 -22.21 17.53 10.62
CA TYR A 141 -22.90 16.28 10.95
C TYR A 141 -23.22 16.27 12.44
N VAL A 142 -24.51 16.29 12.78
CA VAL A 142 -24.99 16.47 14.14
C VAL A 142 -25.74 15.25 14.62
N TRP A 143 -25.37 14.75 15.81
CA TRP A 143 -26.11 13.70 16.51
C TRP A 143 -26.83 14.32 17.72
N PRO A 144 -28.17 14.28 17.76
CA PRO A 144 -28.90 14.63 18.98
C PRO A 144 -28.65 13.56 20.04
N VAL A 145 -28.30 13.98 21.22
CA VAL A 145 -28.09 13.12 22.38
C VAL A 145 -29.05 13.56 23.48
N TYR A 146 -29.73 12.61 24.07
CA TYR A 146 -30.56 12.85 25.24
C TYR A 146 -30.06 11.98 26.39
N GLU A 147 -30.21 12.49 27.61
CA GLU A 147 -29.81 11.76 28.82
C GLU A 147 -30.85 10.71 29.16
N ALA A 148 -30.41 9.63 29.85
CA ALA A 148 -31.31 8.60 30.30
C ALA A 148 -32.22 9.18 31.41
N VAL A 149 -33.49 8.89 31.31
CA VAL A 149 -34.49 9.28 32.32
C VAL A 149 -34.78 8.09 33.23
N GLU A 150 -34.66 8.27 34.53
CA GLU A 150 -34.97 7.25 35.50
C GLU A 150 -36.45 7.32 35.94
N ALA A 151 -37.10 6.17 35.99
CA ALA A 151 -38.46 6.07 36.50
C ALA A 151 -38.44 6.12 38.04
N GLN A 152 -39.44 6.79 38.59
CA GLN A 152 -39.59 6.94 40.03
C GLN A 152 -40.76 6.06 40.56
N ILE A 153 -40.59 5.56 41.75
CA ILE A 153 -41.66 4.86 42.46
C ILE A 153 -42.24 5.83 43.49
N ALA A 154 -43.51 6.17 43.35
CA ALA A 154 -44.23 6.96 44.36
C ALA A 154 -45.21 6.10 45.11
N GLY A 155 -45.35 6.36 46.41
CA GLY A 155 -46.38 5.76 47.25
C GLY A 155 -47.78 6.30 46.94
N GLU A 156 -48.78 5.67 47.47
CA GLU A 156 -50.18 6.09 47.30
C GLU A 156 -50.40 7.55 47.79
N GLY A 157 -50.90 8.38 46.88
CA GLY A 157 -51.16 9.82 47.16
C GLY A 157 -49.96 10.73 47.09
N VAL A 158 -48.78 10.25 46.72
CA VAL A 158 -47.56 11.05 46.54
C VAL A 158 -47.42 11.42 45.05
N ALA A 159 -47.26 12.69 44.76
CA ALA A 159 -46.99 13.16 43.38
C ALA A 159 -45.61 12.74 42.93
N LEU A 160 -45.50 12.28 41.68
CA LEU A 160 -44.18 12.06 41.01
C LEU A 160 -43.50 13.43 40.83
N SER A 161 -42.19 13.48 40.99
CA SER A 161 -41.40 14.66 40.69
C SER A 161 -41.27 14.82 39.17
N ASP A 162 -41.34 16.07 38.70
CA ASP A 162 -41.15 16.38 37.29
C ASP A 162 -39.70 16.05 36.87
N THR A 163 -39.58 15.29 35.81
CA THR A 163 -38.29 14.94 35.23
C THR A 163 -38.17 15.65 33.85
N SER A 164 -37.19 16.49 33.71
CA SER A 164 -36.89 17.16 32.43
C SER A 164 -35.95 16.31 31.58
N ILE A 165 -36.18 16.22 30.29
CA ILE A 165 -35.27 15.63 29.33
C ILE A 165 -34.31 16.69 28.84
N GLU A 166 -33.03 16.56 29.19
CA GLU A 166 -31.98 17.41 28.65
C GLU A 166 -31.51 16.88 27.30
N MET A 167 -31.58 17.75 26.29
CA MET A 167 -31.11 17.45 24.96
C MET A 167 -29.82 18.19 24.68
N SER A 168 -28.79 17.45 24.29
CA SER A 168 -27.54 18.00 23.81
C SER A 168 -27.27 17.57 22.38
N LYS A 169 -26.34 18.22 21.71
CA LYS A 169 -25.92 17.87 20.36
C LYS A 169 -24.42 17.61 20.33
N LEU A 170 -24.01 16.53 19.69
CA LEU A 170 -22.65 16.27 19.32
C LEU A 170 -22.45 16.59 17.85
N THR A 171 -21.47 17.39 17.53
CA THR A 171 -21.23 17.89 16.16
C THR A 171 -19.86 17.42 15.71
N ALA A 172 -19.77 16.85 14.50
CA ALA A 172 -18.55 16.65 13.77
C ALA A 172 -18.44 17.72 12.68
N SER A 173 -17.42 18.55 12.81
CA SER A 173 -17.10 19.57 11.83
C SER A 173 -16.06 19.05 10.84
N PRO A 174 -16.16 19.39 9.54
CA PRO A 174 -15.19 18.97 8.56
C PRO A 174 -13.82 19.58 8.83
N GLU A 175 -12.79 18.77 8.61
CA GLU A 175 -11.40 19.19 8.64
C GLU A 175 -10.69 18.64 7.40
N ARG A 176 -9.94 19.50 6.72
CA ARG A 176 -9.28 19.16 5.47
C ARG A 176 -8.10 18.22 5.71
N VAL A 177 -8.12 17.10 5.02
CA VAL A 177 -7.03 16.15 4.91
C VAL A 177 -6.55 16.16 3.46
N GLY A 178 -5.27 16.35 3.23
CA GLY A 178 -4.75 16.39 1.87
C GLY A 178 -3.28 16.07 1.79
N ILE A 179 -2.84 15.81 0.57
CA ILE A 179 -1.44 15.58 0.22
C ILE A 179 -1.15 16.28 -1.11
N ALA A 180 0.01 16.88 -1.22
CA ALA A 180 0.51 17.48 -2.45
C ALA A 180 1.88 16.89 -2.78
N ILE A 181 2.05 16.42 -4.02
CA ILE A 181 3.29 15.82 -4.51
C ILE A 181 3.72 16.58 -5.75
N PRO A 182 4.80 17.39 -5.70
CA PRO A 182 5.38 18.02 -6.87
C PRO A 182 6.21 17.00 -7.65
N VAL A 183 5.96 16.87 -8.95
CA VAL A 183 6.70 16.00 -9.87
C VAL A 183 7.27 16.84 -11.01
N SER A 184 8.56 16.69 -11.31
CA SER A 184 9.20 17.36 -12.43
C SER A 184 8.62 16.88 -13.76
N ARG A 185 8.40 17.80 -14.70
CA ARG A 185 7.97 17.47 -16.08
C ARG A 185 9.00 16.60 -16.80
N GLU A 186 10.27 16.76 -16.48
CA GLU A 186 11.33 15.92 -17.04
C GLU A 186 11.15 14.47 -16.59
N THR A 187 10.85 14.24 -15.30
CA THR A 187 10.57 12.90 -14.77
C THR A 187 9.33 12.30 -15.43
N ILE A 188 8.25 13.06 -15.60
CA ILE A 188 7.02 12.59 -16.24
C ILE A 188 7.32 12.17 -17.70
N ASN A 189 8.07 12.99 -18.44
CA ASN A 189 8.41 12.69 -19.82
C ASN A 189 9.35 11.49 -19.96
N GLN A 190 10.35 11.35 -19.08
CA GLN A 190 11.31 10.24 -19.10
C GLN A 190 10.67 8.91 -18.69
N THR A 191 9.68 8.94 -17.82
CA THR A 191 9.00 7.74 -17.32
C THR A 191 7.76 7.35 -18.12
N SER A 192 7.48 8.06 -19.24
CA SER A 192 6.31 7.80 -20.11
C SER A 192 4.98 7.73 -19.33
N GLY A 193 4.82 8.56 -18.29
CA GLY A 193 3.61 8.64 -17.47
C GLY A 193 3.52 7.60 -16.34
N LEU A 194 4.49 6.71 -16.18
CA LEU A 194 4.49 5.72 -15.10
C LEU A 194 4.41 6.38 -13.72
N ILE A 195 5.15 7.49 -13.52
CA ILE A 195 5.16 8.21 -12.25
C ILE A 195 3.77 8.78 -11.89
N GLU A 196 2.99 9.21 -12.87
CA GLU A 196 1.63 9.70 -12.66
C GLU A 196 0.72 8.59 -12.13
N THR A 197 0.83 7.39 -12.68
CA THR A 197 0.07 6.21 -12.22
C THR A 197 0.45 5.86 -10.78
N ILE A 198 1.75 5.85 -10.46
CA ILE A 198 2.24 5.60 -9.10
C ILE A 198 1.70 6.65 -8.11
N VAL A 199 1.76 7.93 -8.47
CA VAL A 199 1.26 9.02 -7.63
C VAL A 199 -0.24 8.87 -7.38
N ARG A 200 -1.03 8.56 -8.41
CA ARG A 200 -2.49 8.34 -8.29
C ARG A 200 -2.85 7.17 -7.37
N GLU A 201 -2.00 6.15 -7.26
CA GLU A 201 -2.19 5.03 -6.34
C GLU A 201 -1.73 5.38 -4.91
N LEU A 202 -0.58 6.04 -4.77
CA LEU A 202 0.01 6.33 -3.46
C LEU A 202 -0.75 7.38 -2.66
N MET A 203 -1.35 8.39 -3.32
CA MET A 203 -2.02 9.48 -2.61
C MET A 203 -3.24 9.03 -1.80
N PRO A 204 -4.19 8.25 -2.34
CA PRO A 204 -5.31 7.72 -1.56
C PRO A 204 -4.84 6.80 -0.43
N ALA A 205 -3.83 5.98 -0.67
CA ALA A 205 -3.26 5.09 0.35
C ALA A 205 -2.64 5.88 1.51
N ALA A 206 -1.94 6.99 1.22
CA ALA A 206 -1.39 7.87 2.24
C ALA A 206 -2.48 8.56 3.08
N VAL A 207 -3.57 9.02 2.45
CA VAL A 207 -4.73 9.58 3.17
C VAL A 207 -5.37 8.53 4.05
N ALA A 208 -5.61 7.33 3.53
CA ALA A 208 -6.18 6.23 4.31
C ALA A 208 -5.30 5.82 5.50
N LYS A 209 -3.97 5.83 5.34
CA LYS A 209 -3.01 5.59 6.42
C LYS A 209 -3.07 6.68 7.49
N LEU A 210 -3.21 7.95 7.08
CA LEU A 210 -3.38 9.07 8.01
C LEU A 210 -4.68 8.92 8.81
N ILE A 211 -5.79 8.58 8.15
CA ILE A 211 -7.08 8.33 8.80
C ILE A 211 -6.96 7.19 9.82
N ASN A 212 -6.32 6.08 9.43
CA ASN A 212 -6.06 4.97 10.32
C ASN A 212 -5.27 5.43 11.56
N LYS A 213 -4.24 6.25 11.37
CA LYS A 213 -3.47 6.84 12.46
C LYS A 213 -4.31 7.76 13.35
N ILE A 214 -5.17 8.60 12.78
CA ILE A 214 -6.04 9.51 13.53
C ILE A 214 -6.97 8.73 14.46
N LEU A 215 -7.60 7.68 13.95
CA LEU A 215 -8.60 6.91 14.71
C LEU A 215 -7.99 5.99 15.77
N PHE A 216 -6.86 5.36 15.47
CA PHE A 216 -6.27 4.35 16.37
C PHE A 216 -5.08 4.85 17.19
N SER A 217 -4.63 6.09 17.01
CA SER A 217 -3.56 6.63 17.82
C SER A 217 -4.03 6.96 19.24
N THR A 218 -3.13 6.80 20.19
CA THR A 218 -3.30 7.20 21.59
C THR A 218 -2.97 8.67 21.82
N THR A 219 -2.39 9.31 20.83
CA THR A 219 -2.02 10.74 20.86
C THR A 219 -2.68 11.46 19.69
N LYS A 220 -3.01 12.72 19.92
CA LYS A 220 -3.55 13.58 18.86
C LYS A 220 -2.52 13.76 17.77
N VAL A 221 -2.92 13.60 16.51
CA VAL A 221 -2.05 13.81 15.36
C VAL A 221 -1.79 15.30 15.19
N ASN A 222 -0.57 15.67 14.89
CA ASN A 222 -0.17 17.08 14.69
C ASN A 222 -1.04 17.72 13.57
N GLY A 223 -1.54 18.91 13.85
CA GLY A 223 -2.41 19.67 12.95
C GLY A 223 -3.88 19.31 13.03
N ALA A 224 -4.27 18.13 13.54
CA ALA A 224 -5.67 17.78 13.70
C ALA A 224 -6.34 18.61 14.80
N THR A 225 -7.48 19.20 14.53
CA THR A 225 -8.27 19.96 15.52
C THR A 225 -9.51 19.20 15.92
N ASN A 226 -10.30 18.80 14.93
CA ASN A 226 -11.59 18.12 15.10
C ASN A 226 -11.48 16.61 14.83
N LEU A 227 -10.44 16.19 14.11
CA LEU A 227 -10.18 14.77 13.81
C LEU A 227 -9.44 14.11 14.98
N VAL A 228 -10.21 13.62 15.94
CA VAL A 228 -9.66 13.01 17.17
C VAL A 228 -10.24 11.61 17.34
N GLY A 229 -9.37 10.63 17.47
CA GLY A 229 -9.75 9.23 17.72
C GLY A 229 -10.18 8.99 19.17
N PRO A 230 -10.90 7.89 19.45
CA PRO A 230 -11.47 7.60 20.77
C PRO A 230 -10.41 7.28 21.83
N PHE A 231 -9.24 6.84 21.43
CA PHE A 231 -8.15 6.46 22.35
C PHE A 231 -7.26 7.61 22.79
N VAL A 232 -7.53 8.84 22.32
CA VAL A 232 -6.79 9.99 22.80
C VAL A 232 -7.04 10.23 24.29
N ALA A 233 -5.99 10.43 25.04
CA ALA A 233 -6.00 10.46 26.51
C ALA A 233 -7.07 11.37 27.16
N ALA A 234 -7.49 12.43 26.47
CA ALA A 234 -8.53 13.35 26.95
C ALA A 234 -9.95 12.79 26.84
N LEU A 235 -10.13 11.73 26.04
CA LEU A 235 -11.46 11.17 25.72
C LEU A 235 -11.72 9.81 26.36
N THR A 236 -10.70 9.12 26.84
CA THR A 236 -10.81 7.73 27.30
C THR A 236 -10.15 7.53 28.67
N THR A 237 -10.79 6.75 29.53
CA THR A 237 -10.23 6.36 30.83
C THR A 237 -9.11 5.34 30.60
N LYS A 238 -7.94 5.62 31.17
CA LYS A 238 -6.80 4.69 31.11
C LYS A 238 -6.85 3.68 32.25
N VAL A 239 -6.39 2.48 31.95
CA VAL A 239 -6.17 1.40 32.93
C VAL A 239 -4.70 0.99 32.83
N ASP A 240 -4.02 0.89 33.96
CA ASP A 240 -2.65 0.40 33.99
C ASP A 240 -2.67 -1.14 33.94
N LEU A 241 -1.88 -1.70 33.05
CA LEU A 241 -1.70 -3.14 32.85
C LEU A 241 -0.27 -3.53 33.22
N SER A 242 -0.09 -4.78 33.59
CA SER A 242 1.23 -5.38 33.79
C SER A 242 2.07 -5.29 32.52
N SER A 243 3.41 -5.46 32.62
CA SER A 243 4.32 -5.52 31.45
C SER A 243 3.93 -6.64 30.47
N VAL A 244 3.46 -7.76 31.01
CA VAL A 244 2.77 -8.82 30.26
C VAL A 244 1.34 -8.91 30.82
N PRO A 245 0.33 -8.40 30.12
CA PRO A 245 -1.04 -8.36 30.61
C PRO A 245 -1.62 -9.76 30.80
N THR A 246 -2.20 -9.99 31.97
CA THR A 246 -2.84 -11.26 32.32
C THR A 246 -4.25 -11.35 31.75
N PHE A 247 -4.74 -12.57 31.53
CA PHE A 247 -6.13 -12.79 31.10
C PHE A 247 -7.15 -12.14 32.04
N LYS A 248 -6.85 -12.11 33.35
CA LYS A 248 -7.73 -11.49 34.37
C LYS A 248 -7.85 -9.98 34.17
N GLU A 249 -6.73 -9.30 33.92
CA GLU A 249 -6.71 -7.85 33.66
C GLU A 249 -7.48 -7.50 32.38
N LEU A 250 -7.25 -8.27 31.31
CA LEU A 250 -7.94 -8.09 30.03
C LEU A 250 -9.44 -8.32 30.15
N ASN A 251 -9.84 -9.37 30.89
CA ASN A 251 -11.27 -9.64 31.13
C ASN A 251 -11.92 -8.56 32.02
N ALA A 252 -11.17 -7.98 32.98
CA ALA A 252 -11.64 -6.85 33.76
C ALA A 252 -11.86 -5.58 32.91
N MET A 253 -10.99 -5.33 31.94
CA MET A 253 -11.20 -4.24 30.96
C MET A 253 -12.49 -4.46 30.16
N LYS A 254 -12.72 -5.68 29.66
CA LYS A 254 -13.96 -6.03 28.96
C LYS A 254 -15.18 -5.82 29.85
N ALA A 255 -15.16 -6.31 31.09
CA ALA A 255 -16.25 -6.15 32.03
C ALA A 255 -16.61 -4.69 32.28
N LYS A 256 -15.59 -3.82 32.44
CA LYS A 256 -15.80 -2.39 32.66
C LYS A 256 -16.51 -1.70 31.50
N VAL A 257 -16.26 -2.10 30.25
CA VAL A 257 -16.97 -1.55 29.08
C VAL A 257 -18.41 -2.08 29.03
N LEU A 258 -18.63 -3.37 29.36
CA LEU A 258 -19.96 -3.95 29.37
C LEU A 258 -20.84 -3.36 30.50
N GLU A 259 -20.26 -3.05 31.67
CA GLU A 259 -20.95 -2.38 32.79
C GLU A 259 -21.47 -1.00 32.41
N SER A 260 -20.86 -0.34 31.40
CA SER A 260 -21.37 0.94 30.87
C SER A 260 -22.61 0.80 29.98
N GLY A 261 -23.18 -0.41 29.86
CA GLY A 261 -24.37 -0.66 29.05
C GLY A 261 -24.13 -0.80 27.56
N ILE A 262 -22.89 -1.09 27.16
CA ILE A 262 -22.51 -1.34 25.74
C ILE A 262 -22.69 -2.82 25.42
N ASP A 263 -23.31 -3.11 24.25
CA ASP A 263 -23.46 -4.49 23.77
C ASP A 263 -22.12 -5.12 23.46
N GLY A 264 -21.89 -6.34 23.96
CA GLY A 264 -20.65 -7.06 23.76
C GLY A 264 -20.42 -7.58 22.34
N GLU A 265 -21.45 -7.60 21.50
CA GLU A 265 -21.40 -8.22 20.17
C GLU A 265 -20.44 -7.52 19.20
N TYR A 266 -20.36 -6.20 19.28
CA TYR A 266 -19.58 -5.36 18.34
C TYR A 266 -18.27 -4.84 18.94
N LEU A 267 -17.95 -5.28 20.14
CA LEU A 267 -16.67 -4.95 20.75
C LEU A 267 -15.52 -5.64 20.04
N CYS A 268 -14.43 -4.94 19.86
CA CYS A 268 -13.19 -5.50 19.36
C CYS A 268 -11.98 -5.00 20.13
N TRP A 269 -10.92 -5.80 20.11
CA TRP A 269 -9.64 -5.46 20.69
C TRP A 269 -8.73 -4.87 19.62
N ILE A 270 -7.95 -3.87 19.99
CA ILE A 270 -6.95 -3.24 19.13
C ILE A 270 -5.64 -3.12 19.88
N MET A 271 -4.57 -3.63 19.28
CA MET A 271 -3.24 -3.63 19.89
C MET A 271 -2.15 -3.62 18.82
N THR A 272 -0.88 -3.56 19.24
CA THR A 272 0.25 -3.71 18.33
C THR A 272 0.46 -5.18 17.96
N LYS A 273 1.13 -5.44 16.84
CA LYS A 273 1.50 -6.82 16.42
C LYS A 273 2.46 -7.47 17.42
N SER A 274 3.37 -6.66 18.02
CA SER A 274 4.28 -7.14 19.06
C SER A 274 3.54 -7.63 20.29
N MET A 275 2.57 -6.84 20.77
CA MET A 275 1.76 -7.22 21.93
C MET A 275 0.88 -8.44 21.62
N ALA A 276 0.31 -8.53 20.43
CA ALA A 276 -0.47 -9.71 20.03
C ALA A 276 0.38 -10.98 20.07
N ALA A 277 1.61 -10.94 19.53
CA ALA A 277 2.54 -12.07 19.56
C ALA A 277 2.94 -12.50 20.99
N ILE A 278 3.11 -11.54 21.90
CA ILE A 278 3.38 -11.84 23.31
C ILE A 278 2.17 -12.58 23.92
N LEU A 279 0.95 -12.06 23.71
CA LEU A 279 -0.27 -12.65 24.27
C LEU A 279 -0.66 -13.99 23.63
N GLU A 280 -0.23 -14.28 22.43
CA GLU A 280 -0.33 -15.61 21.80
C GLU A 280 0.58 -16.64 22.47
N GLY A 281 1.71 -16.19 23.04
CA GLY A 281 2.65 -17.03 23.78
C GLY A 281 2.25 -17.22 25.25
N GLU A 282 1.37 -16.39 25.81
CA GLU A 282 1.02 -16.40 27.22
C GLU A 282 -0.20 -17.29 27.52
N PRO A 283 -0.17 -18.11 28.60
CA PRO A 283 -1.29 -18.97 28.96
C PRO A 283 -2.39 -18.19 29.70
N VAL A 284 -3.64 -18.57 29.44
CA VAL A 284 -4.81 -18.07 30.19
C VAL A 284 -4.69 -18.39 31.70
N ASN A 285 -4.16 -19.56 32.05
CA ASN A 285 -3.93 -20.02 33.41
C ASN A 285 -2.50 -20.48 33.59
N ALA A 286 -1.83 -20.02 34.64
CA ALA A 286 -0.46 -20.44 34.95
C ALA A 286 -0.31 -21.93 35.32
N LYS A 287 -1.40 -22.61 35.63
CA LYS A 287 -1.45 -24.03 36.00
C LYS A 287 -2.51 -24.75 35.16
N GLY A 288 -2.13 -25.80 34.46
CA GLY A 288 -3.04 -26.64 33.70
C GLY A 288 -2.61 -26.84 32.24
N VAL A 289 -3.57 -27.17 31.39
CA VAL A 289 -3.33 -27.31 29.93
C VAL A 289 -3.07 -25.94 29.35
N PHE A 290 -1.99 -25.83 28.53
CA PHE A 290 -1.66 -24.58 27.86
C PHE A 290 -2.81 -24.16 26.91
N ARG A 291 -3.36 -23.01 27.16
CA ARG A 291 -4.30 -22.33 26.28
C ARG A 291 -3.86 -20.88 26.16
N PRO A 292 -3.51 -20.40 24.96
CA PRO A 292 -3.07 -19.03 24.76
C PRO A 292 -4.18 -18.01 25.08
N ILE A 293 -3.80 -16.80 25.46
CA ILE A 293 -4.73 -15.69 25.70
C ILE A 293 -5.41 -15.27 24.39
N ILE A 294 -4.67 -15.25 23.28
CA ILE A 294 -5.21 -15.03 21.94
C ILE A 294 -5.23 -16.38 21.21
N GLU A 295 -6.39 -16.77 20.76
CA GLU A 295 -6.61 -17.98 19.98
C GLU A 295 -7.49 -17.66 18.77
N ASN A 296 -7.04 -17.98 17.54
CA ASN A 296 -7.74 -17.71 16.28
C ASN A 296 -8.17 -16.23 16.11
N ASP A 297 -7.27 -15.31 16.33
CA ASP A 297 -7.52 -13.84 16.28
C ASP A 297 -8.64 -13.39 17.25
N ARG A 298 -8.88 -14.13 18.34
CA ARG A 298 -9.85 -13.78 19.36
C ARG A 298 -9.23 -13.78 20.74
N MET A 299 -9.60 -12.78 21.53
CA MET A 299 -9.23 -12.63 22.94
C MET A 299 -10.47 -12.36 23.77
N CYS A 300 -10.66 -13.11 24.86
CA CYS A 300 -11.87 -13.03 25.69
C CYS A 300 -13.19 -13.18 24.90
N GLY A 301 -13.17 -13.95 23.78
CA GLY A 301 -14.32 -14.15 22.90
C GLY A 301 -14.58 -13.05 21.87
N LEU A 302 -13.80 -11.96 21.88
CA LEU A 302 -13.92 -10.82 20.97
C LEU A 302 -12.81 -10.85 19.91
N PRO A 303 -13.05 -10.32 18.69
CA PRO A 303 -12.05 -10.23 17.65
C PRO A 303 -10.92 -9.29 18.04
N VAL A 304 -9.69 -9.62 17.60
CA VAL A 304 -8.47 -8.83 17.81
C VAL A 304 -8.02 -8.28 16.47
N PHE A 305 -7.76 -6.98 16.42
CA PHE A 305 -7.15 -6.32 15.27
C PHE A 305 -5.83 -5.68 15.66
N THR A 306 -4.84 -5.81 14.80
CA THR A 306 -3.50 -5.31 15.06
C THR A 306 -3.19 -4.08 14.22
N THR A 307 -2.59 -3.07 14.85
CA THR A 307 -2.11 -1.85 14.19
C THR A 307 -0.87 -1.30 14.89
N SER A 308 0.04 -0.72 14.13
CA SER A 308 1.22 -0.05 14.67
C SER A 308 0.90 1.25 15.41
N CYS A 309 -0.32 1.78 15.24
CA CYS A 309 -0.74 3.07 15.80
C CYS A 309 -0.97 3.04 17.33
N MET A 310 -1.12 1.85 17.94
CA MET A 310 -1.33 1.66 19.38
C MET A 310 -0.03 1.69 20.19
N ARG A 311 0.92 2.50 19.74
CA ARG A 311 2.21 2.70 20.41
C ARG A 311 2.56 4.18 20.48
N ASN A 312 3.07 4.62 21.62
CA ASN A 312 3.61 5.96 21.79
C ASN A 312 5.01 5.87 22.41
N GLY A 313 6.04 6.08 21.59
CA GLY A 313 7.43 5.88 21.99
C GLY A 313 7.68 4.39 22.36
N ALA A 314 8.12 4.16 23.59
CA ALA A 314 8.34 2.81 24.13
C ALA A 314 7.08 2.18 24.77
N THR A 315 6.04 2.98 25.03
CA THR A 315 4.82 2.50 25.69
C THR A 315 3.85 1.87 24.69
N GLU A 316 3.44 0.67 24.96
CA GLU A 316 2.40 -0.04 24.20
C GLU A 316 1.04 0.07 24.88
N TYR A 317 0.00 0.02 24.06
CA TYR A 317 -1.36 0.16 24.55
C TYR A 317 -2.24 -0.96 23.97
N ILE A 318 -3.23 -1.36 24.76
CA ILE A 318 -4.29 -2.26 24.35
C ILE A 318 -5.61 -1.50 24.45
N GLY A 319 -6.32 -1.38 23.34
CA GLY A 319 -7.63 -0.75 23.28
C GLY A 319 -8.74 -1.78 23.16
N ILE A 320 -9.87 -1.50 23.78
CA ILE A 320 -11.14 -2.19 23.53
C ILE A 320 -12.20 -1.15 23.22
N GLY A 321 -13.05 -1.40 22.23
CA GLY A 321 -14.12 -0.46 21.93
C GLY A 321 -15.11 -0.97 20.91
N ASP A 322 -16.26 -0.26 20.86
CA ASP A 322 -17.31 -0.43 19.86
C ASP A 322 -17.27 0.74 18.88
N TRP A 323 -16.82 0.47 17.67
CA TRP A 323 -16.57 1.48 16.63
C TRP A 323 -17.83 2.07 16.01
N ARG A 324 -19.02 1.54 16.29
CA ARG A 324 -20.28 2.17 15.89
C ARG A 324 -20.47 3.53 16.57
N TYR A 325 -19.84 3.75 17.73
CA TYR A 325 -19.88 5.00 18.47
C TYR A 325 -18.77 6.00 18.06
N GLN A 326 -18.01 5.69 17.00
CA GLN A 326 -17.00 6.57 16.42
C GLN A 326 -17.23 6.74 14.92
N PRO A 327 -18.37 7.32 14.48
CA PRO A 327 -18.60 7.54 13.06
C PRO A 327 -17.58 8.51 12.49
N MET A 328 -17.22 8.31 11.23
CA MET A 328 -16.35 9.19 10.46
C MET A 328 -16.99 9.54 9.13
N GLY A 329 -17.35 10.81 8.96
CA GLY A 329 -18.00 11.29 7.74
C GLY A 329 -16.99 11.85 6.74
N LEU A 330 -17.25 11.59 5.46
CA LEU A 330 -16.61 12.29 4.34
C LEU A 330 -17.56 13.40 3.88
N PHE A 331 -17.12 14.65 3.98
CA PHE A 331 -17.85 15.82 3.54
C PHE A 331 -17.54 16.12 2.09
N GLY A 332 -18.59 16.20 1.26
CA GLY A 332 -18.43 16.36 -0.18
C GLY A 332 -17.82 15.13 -0.85
N GLN A 333 -16.88 15.37 -1.74
CA GLN A 333 -16.17 14.34 -2.48
C GLN A 333 -14.66 14.54 -2.36
N MET A 334 -13.92 13.46 -2.44
CA MET A 334 -12.47 13.52 -2.57
C MET A 334 -12.11 14.16 -3.91
N SER A 335 -11.30 15.21 -3.90
CA SER A 335 -10.88 15.94 -5.10
C SER A 335 -9.42 15.64 -5.42
N PHE A 336 -9.16 15.23 -6.66
CA PHE A 336 -7.82 15.05 -7.20
C PHE A 336 -7.57 16.12 -8.25
N ILE A 337 -6.59 16.98 -8.01
CA ILE A 337 -6.25 18.13 -8.85
C ILE A 337 -4.84 17.93 -9.38
N VAL A 338 -4.67 18.09 -10.70
CA VAL A 338 -3.37 18.19 -11.36
C VAL A 338 -3.14 19.64 -11.73
N ASP A 339 -2.18 20.29 -11.06
CA ASP A 339 -1.88 21.69 -11.29
C ASP A 339 -0.53 21.86 -12.01
N PRO A 340 -0.54 22.18 -13.31
CA PRO A 340 0.66 22.40 -14.09
C PRO A 340 1.22 23.83 -13.98
N TYR A 341 0.53 24.74 -13.25
CA TYR A 341 0.83 26.17 -13.26
C TYR A 341 1.53 26.66 -12.01
N SER A 342 1.15 26.20 -10.82
CA SER A 342 1.69 26.70 -9.55
C SER A 342 3.22 26.51 -9.44
N GLN A 343 3.76 25.45 -10.00
CA GLN A 343 5.21 25.16 -10.03
C GLN A 343 5.86 25.39 -11.39
N ALA A 344 5.26 26.20 -12.26
CA ALA A 344 5.76 26.42 -13.62
C ALA A 344 7.23 26.91 -13.65
N ARG A 345 7.62 27.76 -12.69
CA ARG A 345 9.01 28.25 -12.56
C ARG A 345 10.03 27.14 -12.26
N LYS A 346 9.60 26.04 -11.65
CA LYS A 346 10.43 24.88 -11.34
C LYS A 346 10.27 23.74 -12.34
N ASN A 347 9.52 23.97 -13.43
CA ASN A 347 9.19 22.98 -14.43
C ASN A 347 8.58 21.70 -13.81
N ALA A 348 7.70 21.86 -12.80
CA ALA A 348 7.04 20.79 -12.09
C ALA A 348 5.52 20.90 -12.20
N VAL A 349 4.85 19.77 -11.99
CA VAL A 349 3.39 19.63 -11.91
C VAL A 349 3.06 19.19 -10.50
N ASP A 350 2.10 19.86 -9.85
CA ASP A 350 1.63 19.49 -8.53
C ASP A 350 0.42 18.56 -8.66
N PHE A 351 0.54 17.38 -8.06
CA PHE A 351 -0.58 16.48 -7.84
C PHE A 351 -1.12 16.72 -6.44
N VAL A 352 -2.35 17.16 -6.34
CA VAL A 352 -2.98 17.52 -5.06
C VAL A 352 -4.24 16.69 -4.84
N LEU A 353 -4.28 15.97 -3.73
CA LEU A 353 -5.46 15.27 -3.26
C LEU A 353 -6.00 15.97 -2.02
N ASN A 354 -7.27 16.31 -2.03
CA ASN A 354 -7.97 16.90 -0.90
C ASN A 354 -9.24 16.11 -0.58
N ALA A 355 -9.52 15.98 0.71
CA ALA A 355 -10.75 15.40 1.22
C ALA A 355 -11.07 16.02 2.58
N ASP A 356 -12.32 16.29 2.86
CA ASP A 356 -12.76 16.84 4.13
C ASP A 356 -13.40 15.73 4.95
N TYR A 357 -12.82 15.44 6.10
CA TYR A 357 -13.31 14.44 7.03
C TYR A 357 -13.74 15.05 8.35
N GLY A 358 -14.72 14.45 8.99
CA GLY A 358 -15.13 14.80 10.34
C GLY A 358 -15.43 13.55 11.14
N THR A 359 -15.01 13.53 12.39
CA THR A 359 -15.28 12.42 13.30
C THR A 359 -15.63 12.93 14.69
N LYS A 360 -16.42 12.17 15.42
CA LYS A 360 -16.78 12.48 16.80
C LYS A 360 -17.03 11.19 17.59
N THR A 361 -16.47 11.10 18.78
CA THR A 361 -16.80 10.04 19.72
C THR A 361 -18.17 10.33 20.33
N LEU A 362 -19.16 9.48 20.01
CA LEU A 362 -20.54 9.65 20.47
C LEU A 362 -20.70 9.23 21.94
N ARG A 363 -20.04 8.13 22.34
CA ARG A 363 -20.02 7.66 23.72
C ARG A 363 -18.60 7.31 24.12
N LYS A 364 -18.07 8.00 25.10
CA LYS A 364 -16.70 7.78 25.60
C LYS A 364 -16.57 6.45 26.34
N GLU A 365 -17.65 6.04 26.99
CA GLU A 365 -17.75 4.81 27.76
C GLU A 365 -17.62 3.55 26.90
N ALA A 366 -17.89 3.68 25.59
CA ALA A 366 -17.74 2.59 24.63
C ALA A 366 -16.27 2.24 24.32
N PHE A 367 -15.33 3.04 24.80
CA PHE A 367 -13.90 2.86 24.53
C PHE A 367 -13.10 2.85 25.82
N LEU A 368 -12.18 1.91 25.94
CA LEU A 368 -11.27 1.82 27.07
C LEU A 368 -9.86 1.52 26.56
N ILE A 369 -8.87 2.13 27.18
CA ILE A 369 -7.46 1.93 26.83
C ILE A 369 -6.68 1.42 28.03
N GLY A 370 -5.93 0.34 27.86
CA GLY A 370 -4.95 -0.17 28.80
C GLY A 370 -3.56 0.28 28.42
N GLN A 371 -2.84 0.85 29.36
CA GLN A 371 -1.43 1.20 29.19
C GLN A 371 -0.59 0.07 29.76
N VAL A 372 0.23 -0.53 28.92
CA VAL A 372 1.15 -1.60 29.32
C VAL A 372 2.35 -0.97 30.03
N ALA A 373 2.69 -1.45 31.21
CA ALA A 373 3.88 -1.00 31.92
C ALA A 373 5.13 -1.30 31.08
N ALA A 374 6.02 -0.33 30.95
CA ALA A 374 7.32 -0.58 30.33
C ALA A 374 8.05 -1.67 31.14
N GLU A 375 8.68 -2.63 30.44
CA GLU A 375 9.59 -3.55 31.12
C GLU A 375 10.63 -2.70 31.87
N SER A 376 10.63 -2.82 33.18
CA SER A 376 11.74 -2.30 33.99
C SER A 376 12.95 -3.14 33.58
N GLY A 377 13.81 -2.58 32.70
CA GLY A 377 15.06 -3.22 32.33
C GLY A 377 15.81 -3.61 33.58
N GLY A 378 15.79 -4.90 33.87
CA GLY A 378 16.65 -5.45 34.91
C GLY A 378 18.09 -5.20 34.47
N SER A 379 18.77 -4.32 35.17
CA SER A 379 20.20 -4.26 35.17
C SER A 379 20.71 -5.57 35.76
N GLU A 380 21.18 -6.48 34.90
CA GLU A 380 22.17 -7.46 35.26
C GLU A 380 23.55 -6.94 34.89
#